data_a453637eb1d902c00f61b58bff412d9c
#
_entry.id   a453637eb1d902c00f61b58bff412d9c
#
_cell.length_a   1.000
_cell.length_b   1.000
_cell.length_c   1.000
_cell.angle_alpha   90.00
_cell.angle_beta   90.00
_cell.angle_gamma   90.00
#
_symmetry.space_group_name_H-M   'P 1'
#
loop_
_entity.id
_entity.type
_entity.pdbx_description
1 polymer ?
#
loop_
_entity_poly.entity_id
_entity_poly.type
_entity_poly.pdbx_seq_one_letter_code
_entity_poly.pdbx_strand_id
1 'polypeptide(L)'
;MEQCQRMLQTLARFHAEWWDDPRLGISIGTWLDSDAIDRLVQRFEIQFKTFADRLGDRLPRERRGLYEQFLGAMPRLFARYHAHRHLSLIHGDAHVWNYFLPRDGSDDIRLFDWDAWRIGVASNDLAYMMATHWYPDRRHRMERALLDHYHAALSAHGVCGYDRRALDDDYRLSTLWQIMTPVWQSAIDLPAAIWWSHLERIMLAVDDLGCRDLLA
;
A
#
# COMPACT_ATOMS: atom_id res chain seq x y z
N MET A 1 -5.00 15.17 -13.19
CA MET A 1 -5.58 15.35 -11.84
C MET A 1 -6.98 14.74 -11.80
N GLU A 2 -7.92 15.22 -12.56
CA GLU A 2 -9.34 14.81 -12.54
C GLU A 2 -9.56 13.28 -12.63
N GLN A 3 -8.96 12.60 -13.60
CA GLN A 3 -9.08 11.14 -13.71
C GLN A 3 -8.61 10.40 -12.45
N CYS A 4 -7.50 10.85 -11.84
CA CYS A 4 -7.02 10.26 -10.60
C CYS A 4 -8.00 10.51 -9.44
N GLN A 5 -8.62 11.69 -9.36
CA GLN A 5 -9.63 12.00 -8.36
C GLN A 5 -10.84 11.08 -8.50
N ARG A 6 -11.35 10.88 -9.72
CA ARG A 6 -12.47 9.97 -10.00
C ARG A 6 -12.14 8.51 -9.65
N MET A 7 -10.92 8.04 -9.96
CA MET A 7 -10.45 6.71 -9.55
C MET A 7 -10.43 6.58 -8.02
N LEU A 8 -9.87 7.57 -7.32
CA LEU A 8 -9.83 7.56 -5.86
C LEU A 8 -11.21 7.69 -5.21
N GLN A 9 -12.14 8.40 -5.82
CA GLN A 9 -13.53 8.45 -5.36
C GLN A 9 -14.20 7.08 -5.45
N THR A 10 -13.97 6.34 -6.56
CA THR A 10 -14.46 4.98 -6.71
C THR A 10 -13.87 4.04 -5.67
N LEU A 11 -12.56 4.17 -5.43
CA LEU A 11 -11.85 3.38 -4.42
C LEU A 11 -12.33 3.73 -3.00
N ALA A 12 -12.54 5.01 -2.69
CA ALA A 12 -13.06 5.46 -1.40
C ALA A 12 -14.45 4.91 -1.13
N ARG A 13 -15.35 4.91 -2.15
CA ARG A 13 -16.68 4.30 -2.03
C ARG A 13 -16.58 2.81 -1.73
N PHE A 14 -15.71 2.08 -2.42
CA PHE A 14 -15.47 0.66 -2.15
C PHE A 14 -14.94 0.43 -0.74
N HIS A 15 -13.93 1.19 -0.31
CA HIS A 15 -13.39 1.06 1.04
C HIS A 15 -14.41 1.42 2.12
N ALA A 16 -15.25 2.44 1.91
CA ALA A 16 -16.29 2.83 2.86
C ALA A 16 -17.37 1.77 3.05
N GLU A 17 -17.73 1.06 1.97
CA GLU A 17 -18.71 -0.06 2.03
C GLU A 17 -18.26 -1.20 2.95
N TRP A 18 -16.96 -1.42 3.03
CA TRP A 18 -16.35 -2.49 3.82
C TRP A 18 -15.67 -1.98 5.10
N TRP A 19 -15.82 -0.70 5.42
CA TRP A 19 -15.11 -0.09 6.54
C TRP A 19 -15.59 -0.63 7.88
N ASP A 20 -14.68 -1.32 8.59
CA ASP A 20 -14.94 -1.97 9.87
C ASP A 20 -16.19 -2.88 9.83
N ASP A 21 -16.50 -3.47 8.66
CA ASP A 21 -17.66 -4.35 8.50
C ASP A 21 -17.54 -5.57 9.42
N PRO A 22 -18.58 -5.91 10.19
CA PRO A 22 -18.51 -6.98 11.17
C PRO A 22 -18.32 -8.38 10.57
N ARG A 23 -18.46 -8.53 9.26
CA ARG A 23 -18.20 -9.80 8.55
C ARG A 23 -16.72 -10.04 8.27
N LEU A 24 -15.88 -8.99 8.34
CA LEU A 24 -14.44 -9.11 8.10
C LEU A 24 -13.80 -10.06 9.08
N GLY A 25 -13.02 -10.99 8.57
CA GLY A 25 -12.31 -12.02 9.34
C GLY A 25 -13.21 -13.13 9.93
N ILE A 26 -14.53 -13.06 9.71
CA ILE A 26 -15.50 -14.07 10.13
C ILE A 26 -16.00 -14.86 8.92
N SER A 27 -16.66 -14.20 7.98
CA SER A 27 -17.18 -14.81 6.74
C SER A 27 -16.53 -14.25 5.48
N ILE A 28 -15.76 -13.16 5.60
CA ILE A 28 -15.11 -12.47 4.50
C ILE A 28 -13.64 -12.24 4.85
N GLY A 29 -12.75 -12.88 4.08
CA GLY A 29 -11.32 -12.80 4.27
C GLY A 29 -10.84 -13.43 5.59
N THR A 30 -9.58 -13.21 5.91
CA THR A 30 -8.95 -13.64 7.16
C THR A 30 -8.18 -12.48 7.77
N TRP A 31 -8.18 -12.39 9.09
CA TRP A 31 -7.35 -11.43 9.79
C TRP A 31 -5.86 -11.77 9.65
N LEU A 32 -5.05 -10.74 9.58
CA LEU A 32 -3.60 -10.88 9.74
C LEU A 32 -3.30 -10.95 11.26
N ASP A 33 -3.46 -12.14 11.84
CA ASP A 33 -3.16 -12.42 13.24
C ASP A 33 -1.64 -12.56 13.49
N SER A 34 -1.26 -12.75 14.76
CA SER A 34 0.15 -12.88 15.14
C SER A 34 0.87 -14.01 14.40
N ASP A 35 0.23 -15.19 14.28
CA ASP A 35 0.82 -16.33 13.59
C ASP A 35 1.00 -16.06 12.09
N ALA A 36 0.05 -15.34 11.47
CA ALA A 36 0.15 -14.92 10.06
C ALA A 36 1.26 -13.89 9.87
N ILE A 37 1.42 -12.96 10.83
CA ILE A 37 2.52 -11.99 10.83
C ILE A 37 3.87 -12.71 10.95
N ASP A 38 4.02 -13.67 11.87
CA ASP A 38 5.25 -14.44 12.04
C ASP A 38 5.62 -15.20 10.75
N ARG A 39 4.64 -15.84 10.12
CA ARG A 39 4.85 -16.49 8.81
C ARG A 39 5.23 -15.49 7.70
N LEU A 40 4.66 -14.29 7.72
CA LEU A 40 4.99 -13.23 6.79
C LEU A 40 6.44 -12.76 6.96
N VAL A 41 6.86 -12.53 8.21
CA VAL A 41 8.23 -12.14 8.57
C VAL A 41 9.23 -13.17 8.09
N GLN A 42 9.03 -14.45 8.45
CA GLN A 42 9.92 -15.55 8.05
C GLN A 42 10.04 -15.67 6.53
N ARG A 43 8.91 -15.58 5.81
CA ARG A 43 8.90 -15.62 4.35
C ARG A 43 9.64 -14.43 3.75
N PHE A 44 9.40 -13.24 4.27
CA PHE A 44 10.05 -12.03 3.78
C PHE A 44 11.56 -12.06 4.03
N GLU A 45 12.01 -12.54 5.17
CA GLU A 45 13.44 -12.72 5.49
C GLU A 45 14.15 -13.59 4.45
N ILE A 46 13.56 -14.74 4.11
CA ILE A 46 14.11 -15.65 3.09
C ILE A 46 14.14 -14.97 1.70
N GLN A 47 13.05 -14.32 1.33
CA GLN A 47 12.94 -13.63 0.04
C GLN A 47 13.91 -12.44 -0.04
N PHE A 48 14.04 -11.67 1.02
CA PHE A 48 14.97 -10.54 1.07
C PHE A 48 16.43 -11.01 0.97
N LYS A 49 16.81 -12.08 1.65
CA LYS A 49 18.15 -12.65 1.54
C LYS A 49 18.48 -13.01 0.08
N THR A 50 17.58 -13.74 -0.58
CA THR A 50 17.73 -14.11 -2.00
C THR A 50 17.81 -12.88 -2.91
N PHE A 51 16.96 -11.89 -2.66
CA PHE A 51 16.94 -10.61 -3.38
C PHE A 51 18.24 -9.83 -3.20
N ALA A 52 18.73 -9.72 -1.97
CA ALA A 52 19.97 -9.03 -1.64
C ALA A 52 21.20 -9.71 -2.27
N ASP A 53 21.25 -11.05 -2.24
CA ASP A 53 22.32 -11.83 -2.89
C ASP A 53 22.28 -11.66 -4.42
N ARG A 54 21.09 -11.67 -5.02
CA ARG A 54 20.90 -11.44 -6.47
C ARG A 54 21.38 -10.05 -6.92
N LEU A 55 21.17 -9.03 -6.08
CA LEU A 55 21.57 -7.66 -6.38
C LEU A 55 23.05 -7.39 -6.09
N GLY A 56 23.63 -8.01 -5.08
CA GLY A 56 25.01 -7.77 -4.66
C GLY A 56 25.27 -6.27 -4.43
N ASP A 57 26.30 -5.73 -5.06
CA ASP A 57 26.70 -4.31 -4.93
C ASP A 57 25.69 -3.31 -5.53
N ARG A 58 24.72 -3.80 -6.34
CA ARG A 58 23.62 -2.94 -6.86
C ARG A 58 22.60 -2.57 -5.81
N LEU A 59 22.58 -3.24 -4.64
CA LEU A 59 21.80 -2.82 -3.50
C LEU A 59 22.70 -2.02 -2.53
N PRO A 60 22.66 -0.67 -2.54
CA PRO A 60 23.50 0.15 -1.69
C PRO A 60 23.33 -0.20 -0.21
N ARG A 61 24.39 -0.03 0.57
CA ARG A 61 24.39 -0.32 2.02
C ARG A 61 23.25 0.35 2.77
N GLU A 62 22.94 1.58 2.42
CA GLU A 62 21.84 2.33 3.04
C GLU A 62 20.47 1.66 2.80
N ARG A 63 20.20 1.24 1.56
CA ARG A 63 18.96 0.53 1.23
C ARG A 63 18.90 -0.84 1.88
N ARG A 64 20.01 -1.56 1.92
CA ARG A 64 20.11 -2.83 2.65
C ARG A 64 19.81 -2.62 4.13
N GLY A 65 20.40 -1.63 4.77
CA GLY A 65 20.16 -1.29 6.16
C GLY A 65 18.69 -0.92 6.45
N LEU A 66 18.01 -0.24 5.51
CA LEU A 66 16.57 0.02 5.61
C LEU A 66 15.76 -1.28 5.64
N TYR A 67 16.05 -2.23 4.77
CA TYR A 67 15.39 -3.54 4.78
C TYR A 67 15.63 -4.33 6.06
N GLU A 68 16.86 -4.31 6.58
CA GLU A 68 17.22 -4.99 7.83
C GLU A 68 16.50 -4.38 9.04
N GLN A 69 16.43 -3.04 9.13
CA GLN A 69 15.66 -2.34 10.15
C GLN A 69 14.16 -2.63 10.02
N PHE A 70 13.64 -2.61 8.80
CA PHE A 70 12.24 -2.94 8.55
C PHE A 70 11.91 -4.36 8.98
N LEU A 71 12.75 -5.35 8.63
CA LEU A 71 12.56 -6.74 9.02
C LEU A 71 12.47 -6.88 10.54
N GLY A 72 13.37 -6.23 11.29
CA GLY A 72 13.32 -6.20 12.75
C GLY A 72 12.08 -5.52 13.33
N ALA A 73 11.53 -4.52 12.61
CA ALA A 73 10.36 -3.77 13.04
C ALA A 73 9.02 -4.38 12.57
N MET A 74 9.03 -5.32 11.64
CA MET A 74 7.80 -5.88 11.02
C MET A 74 6.75 -6.32 12.05
N PRO A 75 7.04 -7.08 13.11
CA PRO A 75 6.02 -7.49 14.07
C PRO A 75 5.29 -6.30 14.69
N ARG A 76 6.03 -5.25 15.06
CA ARG A 76 5.47 -4.03 15.64
C ARG A 76 4.66 -3.23 14.61
N LEU A 77 5.16 -3.10 13.40
CA LEU A 77 4.48 -2.34 12.33
C LEU A 77 3.18 -3.03 11.90
N PHE A 78 3.19 -4.36 11.80
CA PHE A 78 2.00 -5.13 11.44
C PHE A 78 1.01 -5.31 12.61
N ALA A 79 1.42 -5.01 13.85
CA ALA A 79 0.49 -4.95 14.99
C ALA A 79 -0.63 -3.91 14.78
N ARG A 80 -0.50 -2.99 13.80
CA ARG A 80 -1.59 -2.11 13.33
C ARG A 80 -2.88 -2.88 12.99
N TYR A 81 -2.75 -4.12 12.55
CA TYR A 81 -3.90 -4.99 12.23
C TYR A 81 -4.61 -5.55 13.46
N HIS A 82 -3.95 -5.66 14.62
CA HIS A 82 -4.52 -6.24 15.83
C HIS A 82 -5.63 -5.38 16.46
N ALA A 83 -5.70 -4.11 16.12
CA ALA A 83 -6.77 -3.25 16.59
C ALA A 83 -8.14 -3.59 15.99
N HIS A 84 -8.17 -4.32 14.86
CA HIS A 84 -9.37 -4.63 14.06
C HIS A 84 -10.26 -3.40 13.86
N ARG A 85 -9.64 -2.25 13.67
CA ARG A 85 -10.30 -0.96 13.55
C ARG A 85 -9.68 -0.14 12.43
N HIS A 86 -10.53 0.60 11.72
CA HIS A 86 -10.14 1.36 10.52
C HIS A 86 -9.51 0.44 9.47
N LEU A 87 -10.12 -0.72 9.28
CA LEU A 87 -9.77 -1.70 8.28
C LEU A 87 -10.92 -1.87 7.29
N SER A 88 -10.58 -2.28 6.08
CA SER A 88 -11.53 -2.50 5.00
C SER A 88 -11.09 -3.69 4.17
N LEU A 89 -11.89 -4.10 3.21
CA LEU A 89 -11.34 -4.82 2.07
C LEU A 89 -10.49 -3.85 1.25
N ILE A 90 -9.32 -4.30 0.84
CA ILE A 90 -8.46 -3.57 -0.11
C ILE A 90 -8.33 -4.39 -1.39
N HIS A 91 -8.12 -3.69 -2.50
CA HIS A 91 -7.88 -4.31 -3.78
C HIS A 91 -6.53 -5.08 -3.80
N GLY A 92 -5.50 -4.47 -3.20
CA GLY A 92 -4.16 -5.05 -3.08
C GLY A 92 -3.26 -4.83 -4.30
N ASP A 93 -3.84 -4.45 -5.44
CA ASP A 93 -3.14 -4.14 -6.70
C ASP A 93 -3.78 -2.92 -7.41
N ALA A 94 -4.15 -1.88 -6.66
CA ALA A 94 -4.95 -0.74 -7.13
C ALA A 94 -4.15 0.27 -7.99
N HIS A 95 -3.37 -0.21 -8.97
CA HIS A 95 -2.69 0.69 -9.91
C HIS A 95 -3.60 1.14 -11.06
N VAL A 96 -3.19 2.21 -11.77
CA VAL A 96 -4.02 2.88 -12.79
C VAL A 96 -4.47 1.97 -13.93
N TRP A 97 -3.76 0.89 -14.23
CA TRP A 97 -4.10 -0.04 -15.29
C TRP A 97 -5.21 -1.03 -14.87
N ASN A 98 -5.55 -1.13 -13.58
CA ASN A 98 -6.65 -1.96 -13.09
C ASN A 98 -7.97 -1.19 -12.99
N TYR A 99 -8.11 -0.07 -13.74
CA TYR A 99 -9.33 0.70 -13.83
C TYR A 99 -9.84 0.81 -15.28
N PHE A 100 -11.09 0.48 -15.48
CA PHE A 100 -11.81 0.87 -16.68
C PHE A 100 -12.39 2.27 -16.51
N LEU A 101 -11.95 3.19 -17.37
CA LEU A 101 -12.45 4.56 -17.42
C LEU A 101 -13.46 4.67 -18.56
N PRO A 102 -14.69 5.16 -18.31
CA PRO A 102 -15.69 5.33 -19.35
C PRO A 102 -15.25 6.42 -20.35
N ARG A 103 -15.51 6.14 -21.63
CA ARG A 103 -15.14 7.07 -22.71
C ARG A 103 -16.11 8.26 -22.83
N ASP A 104 -17.33 8.11 -22.33
CA ASP A 104 -18.39 9.14 -22.37
C ASP A 104 -18.28 10.15 -21.22
N GLY A 105 -17.25 10.04 -20.36
CA GLY A 105 -17.04 10.92 -19.22
C GLY A 105 -17.96 10.64 -18.03
N SER A 106 -18.79 9.59 -18.07
CA SER A 106 -19.63 9.16 -16.94
C SER A 106 -18.76 8.73 -15.74
N ASP A 107 -19.39 8.61 -14.56
CA ASP A 107 -18.71 8.18 -13.33
C ASP A 107 -18.68 6.65 -13.14
N ASP A 108 -19.01 5.86 -14.18
CA ASP A 108 -18.98 4.38 -14.14
C ASP A 108 -17.54 3.86 -14.27
N ILE A 109 -16.69 4.21 -13.30
CA ILE A 109 -15.33 3.67 -13.19
C ILE A 109 -15.40 2.32 -12.49
N ARG A 110 -14.75 1.32 -13.07
CA ARG A 110 -14.74 -0.05 -12.53
C ARG A 110 -13.33 -0.51 -12.29
N LEU A 111 -13.10 -1.11 -11.09
CA LEU A 111 -11.90 -1.87 -10.80
C LEU A 111 -12.07 -3.30 -11.29
N PHE A 112 -10.97 -3.89 -11.75
CA PHE A 112 -10.89 -5.31 -12.11
C PHE A 112 -9.57 -5.90 -11.61
N ASP A 113 -9.35 -7.20 -11.80
CA ASP A 113 -8.17 -7.92 -11.35
C ASP A 113 -8.07 -8.00 -9.81
N TRP A 114 -9.06 -8.65 -9.21
CA TRP A 114 -9.28 -8.72 -7.77
C TRP A 114 -8.56 -9.88 -7.07
N ASP A 115 -7.62 -10.55 -7.71
CA ASP A 115 -6.95 -11.73 -7.14
C ASP A 115 -6.03 -11.44 -5.95
N ALA A 116 -5.66 -10.16 -5.73
CA ALA A 116 -4.84 -9.70 -4.61
C ALA A 116 -5.65 -9.12 -3.42
N TRP A 117 -6.99 -9.17 -3.48
CA TRP A 117 -7.82 -8.58 -2.43
C TRP A 117 -7.60 -9.24 -1.06
N ARG A 118 -7.70 -8.45 -0.01
CA ARG A 118 -7.59 -8.89 1.38
C ARG A 118 -8.17 -7.87 2.34
N ILE A 119 -8.30 -8.24 3.62
CA ILE A 119 -8.53 -7.25 4.66
C ILE A 119 -7.24 -6.45 4.86
N GLY A 120 -7.37 -5.13 4.90
CA GLY A 120 -6.21 -4.26 5.03
C GLY A 120 -6.51 -2.83 5.43
N VAL A 121 -5.44 -2.08 5.66
CA VAL A 121 -5.51 -0.63 5.81
C VAL A 121 -5.74 -0.02 4.43
N ALA A 122 -6.82 0.73 4.27
CA ALA A 122 -7.27 1.27 2.98
C ALA A 122 -6.18 2.11 2.26
N SER A 123 -5.33 2.80 3.01
CA SER A 123 -4.20 3.56 2.46
C SER A 123 -3.14 2.68 1.76
N ASN A 124 -3.18 1.36 1.93
CA ASN A 124 -2.27 0.45 1.21
C ASN A 124 -2.49 0.53 -0.30
N ASP A 125 -3.75 0.60 -0.76
CA ASP A 125 -4.08 0.78 -2.17
C ASP A 125 -3.62 2.14 -2.70
N LEU A 126 -3.70 3.19 -1.87
CA LEU A 126 -3.20 4.52 -2.23
C LEU A 126 -1.68 4.54 -2.35
N ALA A 127 -0.97 3.92 -1.41
CA ALA A 127 0.49 3.80 -1.43
C ALA A 127 0.94 2.97 -2.64
N TYR A 128 0.23 1.88 -2.94
CA TYR A 128 0.51 1.09 -4.11
C TYR A 128 0.33 1.90 -5.40
N MET A 129 -0.77 2.66 -5.55
CA MET A 129 -0.99 3.52 -6.71
C MET A 129 0.07 4.61 -6.85
N MET A 130 0.41 5.31 -5.77
CA MET A 130 1.22 6.53 -5.83
C MET A 130 2.69 6.27 -5.51
N ALA A 131 3.03 5.64 -4.39
CA ALA A 131 4.41 5.45 -3.97
C ALA A 131 5.13 4.42 -4.85
N THR A 132 4.45 3.36 -5.28
CA THR A 132 5.04 2.31 -6.12
C THR A 132 5.14 2.73 -7.59
N HIS A 133 4.18 3.53 -8.11
CA HIS A 133 4.06 3.77 -9.54
C HIS A 133 4.46 5.17 -10.00
N TRP A 134 4.64 6.13 -9.10
CA TRP A 134 4.96 7.51 -9.48
C TRP A 134 6.34 7.94 -8.99
N TYR A 135 7.07 8.64 -9.85
CA TYR A 135 8.27 9.36 -9.45
C TYR A 135 7.95 10.62 -8.64
N PRO A 136 8.91 11.15 -7.86
CA PRO A 136 8.73 12.29 -6.96
C PRO A 136 8.03 13.48 -7.60
N ASP A 137 8.42 13.87 -8.82
CA ASP A 137 7.82 15.02 -9.53
C ASP A 137 6.29 14.93 -9.65
N ARG A 138 5.78 13.74 -9.95
CA ARG A 138 4.34 13.52 -10.05
C ARG A 138 3.70 13.45 -8.67
N ARG A 139 4.35 12.75 -7.75
CA ARG A 139 3.89 12.63 -6.37
C ARG A 139 3.77 14.00 -5.70
N HIS A 140 4.83 14.79 -5.68
CA HIS A 140 4.85 16.11 -5.05
C HIS A 140 3.78 17.06 -5.59
N ARG A 141 3.44 16.94 -6.88
CA ARG A 141 2.37 17.77 -7.47
C ARG A 141 0.96 17.32 -7.13
N MET A 142 0.74 16.05 -6.85
CA MET A 142 -0.62 15.49 -6.85
C MET A 142 -1.00 14.78 -5.55
N GLU A 143 -0.05 14.17 -4.88
CA GLU A 143 -0.27 13.23 -3.77
C GLU A 143 -1.11 13.83 -2.65
N ARG A 144 -0.71 14.99 -2.13
CA ARG A 144 -1.43 15.64 -1.03
C ARG A 144 -2.89 15.94 -1.39
N ALA A 145 -3.12 16.57 -2.56
CA ALA A 145 -4.46 16.91 -3.01
C ALA A 145 -5.32 15.67 -3.27
N LEU A 146 -4.72 14.57 -3.71
CA LEU A 146 -5.41 13.30 -3.91
C LEU A 146 -5.74 12.61 -2.59
N LEU A 147 -4.87 12.66 -1.59
CA LEU A 147 -5.16 12.17 -0.25
C LEU A 147 -6.28 12.98 0.43
N ASP A 148 -6.29 14.32 0.25
CA ASP A 148 -7.35 15.17 0.74
C ASP A 148 -8.70 14.82 0.08
N HIS A 149 -8.69 14.62 -1.25
CA HIS A 149 -9.87 14.22 -2.01
C HIS A 149 -10.40 12.84 -1.58
N TYR A 150 -9.52 11.86 -1.42
CA TYR A 150 -9.86 10.52 -0.96
C TYR A 150 -10.47 10.54 0.44
N HIS A 151 -9.88 11.28 1.38
CA HIS A 151 -10.39 11.41 2.74
C HIS A 151 -11.79 12.05 2.77
N ALA A 152 -11.98 13.12 1.99
CA ALA A 152 -13.29 13.77 1.86
C ALA A 152 -14.35 12.79 1.28
N ALA A 153 -13.96 11.97 0.30
CA ALA A 153 -14.85 10.97 -0.27
C ALA A 153 -15.20 9.86 0.74
N LEU A 154 -14.23 9.36 1.52
CA LEU A 154 -14.50 8.41 2.60
C LEU A 154 -15.52 8.95 3.61
N SER A 155 -15.32 10.21 4.04
CA SER A 155 -16.22 10.87 4.99
C SER A 155 -17.62 11.07 4.40
N ALA A 156 -17.71 11.42 3.11
CA ALA A 156 -18.99 11.58 2.41
C ALA A 156 -19.75 10.24 2.28
N HIS A 157 -19.04 9.11 2.27
CA HIS A 157 -19.63 7.77 2.30
C HIS A 157 -19.84 7.20 3.72
N GLY A 158 -19.76 8.05 4.76
CA GLY A 158 -20.17 7.70 6.12
C GLY A 158 -19.06 7.19 7.04
N VAL A 159 -17.82 7.16 6.59
CA VAL A 159 -16.69 6.80 7.48
C VAL A 159 -16.48 7.90 8.50
N CYS A 160 -16.60 7.56 9.78
CA CYS A 160 -16.45 8.48 10.91
C CYS A 160 -15.29 8.06 11.83
N GLY A 161 -14.71 9.02 12.55
CA GLY A 161 -13.66 8.75 13.53
C GLY A 161 -12.29 8.40 12.91
N TYR A 162 -12.12 8.65 11.63
CA TYR A 162 -10.86 8.51 10.89
C TYR A 162 -10.54 9.86 10.25
N ASP A 163 -9.73 10.65 10.93
CA ASP A 163 -9.39 11.99 10.48
C ASP A 163 -8.24 11.99 9.45
N ARG A 164 -7.96 13.18 8.91
CA ARG A 164 -6.93 13.33 7.88
C ARG A 164 -5.52 12.95 8.38
N ARG A 165 -5.27 13.17 9.69
CA ARG A 165 -4.01 12.79 10.32
C ARG A 165 -3.87 11.27 10.41
N ALA A 166 -4.93 10.56 10.79
CA ALA A 166 -4.95 9.09 10.79
C ALA A 166 -4.67 8.53 9.40
N LEU A 167 -5.23 9.16 8.35
CA LEU A 167 -4.91 8.78 6.98
C LEU A 167 -3.43 9.03 6.64
N ASP A 168 -2.84 10.16 7.08
CA ASP A 168 -1.42 10.43 6.84
C ASP A 168 -0.51 9.41 7.52
N ASP A 169 -0.81 9.08 8.78
CA ASP A 169 -0.05 8.10 9.55
C ASP A 169 -0.14 6.70 8.90
N ASP A 170 -1.35 6.27 8.53
CA ASP A 170 -1.57 4.99 7.83
C ASP A 170 -0.96 4.99 6.41
N TYR A 171 -0.95 6.13 5.70
CA TYR A 171 -0.35 6.24 4.37
C TYR A 171 1.19 6.13 4.43
N ARG A 172 1.82 6.77 5.40
CA ARG A 172 3.28 6.62 5.66
C ARG A 172 3.63 5.17 5.98
N LEU A 173 2.85 4.54 6.85
CA LEU A 173 3.03 3.12 7.19
C LEU A 173 2.83 2.22 5.98
N SER A 174 1.79 2.46 5.20
CA SER A 174 1.51 1.72 3.96
C SER A 174 2.61 1.91 2.92
N THR A 175 3.17 3.12 2.80
CA THR A 175 4.32 3.39 1.92
C THR A 175 5.55 2.62 2.36
N LEU A 176 5.82 2.54 3.67
CA LEU A 176 6.92 1.74 4.19
C LEU A 176 6.70 0.24 3.90
N TRP A 177 5.49 -0.27 4.03
CA TRP A 177 5.20 -1.67 3.67
C TRP A 177 5.44 -1.98 2.19
N GLN A 178 5.32 -0.99 1.29
CA GLN A 178 5.58 -1.21 -0.13
C GLN A 178 7.03 -1.60 -0.44
N ILE A 179 8.00 -1.41 0.47
CA ILE A 179 9.37 -1.90 0.24
C ILE A 179 9.42 -3.44 0.05
N MET A 180 8.40 -4.16 0.52
CA MET A 180 8.27 -5.60 0.30
C MET A 180 7.95 -5.95 -1.16
N THR A 181 7.29 -5.05 -1.89
CA THR A 181 6.78 -5.28 -3.25
C THR A 181 7.87 -5.71 -4.23
N PRO A 182 9.00 -5.01 -4.41
CA PRO A 182 10.04 -5.43 -5.36
C PRO A 182 10.72 -6.74 -4.94
N VAL A 183 10.82 -7.03 -3.65
CA VAL A 183 11.37 -8.28 -3.12
C VAL A 183 10.46 -9.45 -3.52
N TRP A 184 9.15 -9.33 -3.27
CA TRP A 184 8.16 -10.33 -3.66
C TRP A 184 8.11 -10.51 -5.18
N GLN A 185 8.08 -9.42 -5.94
CA GLN A 185 8.06 -9.47 -7.42
C GLN A 185 9.30 -10.17 -7.99
N SER A 186 10.46 -9.95 -7.38
CA SER A 186 11.69 -10.68 -7.75
C SER A 186 11.60 -12.17 -7.38
N ALA A 187 10.93 -12.51 -6.27
CA ALA A 187 10.80 -13.89 -5.81
C ALA A 187 9.85 -14.74 -6.70
N ILE A 188 8.90 -14.10 -7.38
CA ILE A 188 8.02 -14.75 -8.37
C ILE A 188 8.51 -14.57 -9.82
N ASP A 189 9.78 -14.22 -9.99
CA ASP A 189 10.47 -14.08 -11.28
C ASP A 189 9.84 -13.07 -12.25
N LEU A 190 9.20 -12.00 -11.74
CA LEU A 190 8.81 -10.89 -12.60
C LEU A 190 10.05 -10.25 -13.25
N PRO A 191 9.92 -9.71 -14.48
CA PRO A 191 11.03 -9.04 -15.16
C PRO A 191 11.66 -7.92 -14.32
N ALA A 192 12.99 -7.87 -14.30
CA ALA A 192 13.72 -6.85 -13.51
C ALA A 192 13.33 -5.41 -13.87
N ALA A 193 12.93 -5.15 -15.10
CA ALA A 193 12.45 -3.83 -15.53
C ALA A 193 11.21 -3.37 -14.74
N ILE A 194 10.40 -4.29 -14.21
CA ILE A 194 9.21 -3.98 -13.40
C ILE A 194 9.63 -3.68 -11.97
N TRP A 195 10.17 -4.68 -11.25
CA TRP A 195 10.45 -4.53 -9.83
C TRP A 195 11.59 -3.55 -9.52
N TRP A 196 12.55 -3.35 -10.45
CA TRP A 196 13.59 -2.34 -10.25
C TRP A 196 13.01 -0.92 -10.23
N SER A 197 12.13 -0.62 -11.16
CA SER A 197 11.48 0.70 -11.19
C SER A 197 10.57 0.93 -9.98
N HIS A 198 9.93 -0.11 -9.45
CA HIS A 198 9.18 -0.05 -8.19
C HIS A 198 10.12 0.19 -7.01
N LEU A 199 11.24 -0.54 -6.93
CA LEU A 199 12.25 -0.33 -5.89
C LEU A 199 12.70 1.13 -5.83
N GLU A 200 13.08 1.72 -6.98
CA GLU A 200 13.55 3.11 -7.03
C GLU A 200 12.49 4.09 -6.53
N ARG A 201 11.26 3.97 -7.02
CA ARG A 201 10.16 4.88 -6.66
C ARG A 201 9.77 4.77 -5.19
N ILE A 202 9.68 3.54 -4.67
CA ILE A 202 9.32 3.29 -3.27
C ILE A 202 10.39 3.85 -2.34
N MET A 203 11.67 3.66 -2.64
CA MET A 203 12.76 4.21 -1.81
C MET A 203 12.70 5.73 -1.75
N LEU A 204 12.46 6.39 -2.89
CA LEU A 204 12.27 7.84 -2.93
C LEU A 204 11.03 8.29 -2.14
N ALA A 205 9.94 7.52 -2.20
CA ALA A 205 8.73 7.82 -1.43
C ALA A 205 8.94 7.66 0.08
N VAL A 206 9.65 6.62 0.50
CA VAL A 206 9.99 6.36 1.90
C VAL A 206 10.80 7.53 2.48
N ASP A 207 11.78 8.04 1.72
CA ASP A 207 12.61 9.17 2.14
C ASP A 207 11.81 10.48 2.18
N ASP A 208 11.06 10.80 1.11
CA ASP A 208 10.28 12.04 1.00
C ASP A 208 9.18 12.16 2.08
N LEU A 209 8.59 11.05 2.48
CA LEU A 209 7.52 11.00 3.47
C LEU A 209 8.03 10.80 4.91
N GLY A 210 9.35 10.71 5.11
CA GLY A 210 9.94 10.48 6.42
C GLY A 210 9.54 9.14 7.05
N CYS A 211 9.29 8.11 6.22
CA CYS A 211 8.82 6.82 6.73
C CYS A 211 9.85 6.09 7.59
N ARG A 212 11.14 6.46 7.50
CA ARG A 212 12.21 5.88 8.34
C ARG A 212 11.97 6.12 9.83
N ASP A 213 11.30 7.20 10.20
CA ASP A 213 10.96 7.51 11.61
C ASP A 213 10.08 6.42 12.24
N LEU A 214 9.34 5.68 11.43
CA LEU A 214 8.51 4.56 11.89
C LEU A 214 9.35 3.33 12.31
N LEU A 215 10.65 3.32 12.02
CA LEU A 215 11.56 2.21 12.35
C LEU A 215 12.27 2.39 13.70
N ALA A 216 12.19 3.58 14.28
CA ALA A 216 12.77 3.91 15.57
C ALA A 216 12.08 3.20 16.75
#